data_b1ea32fca573d793ebb5733bbe5451c2
#
_entry.id   b1ea32fca573d793ebb5733bbe5451c2
#
_cell.length_a   1.000
_cell.length_b   1.000
_cell.length_c   1.000
_cell.angle_alpha   90.00
_cell.angle_beta   90.00
_cell.angle_gamma   90.00
#
_symmetry.space_group_name_H-M   'P 1'
#
loop_
_entity.id
_entity.type
_entity.pdbx_description
1 polymer ?
#
loop_
_entity_poly.entity_id
_entity_poly.type
_entity_poly.pdbx_seq_one_letter_code
_entity_poly.pdbx_strand_id
1 'polypeptide(L)'
;MAKVVAPLGSFSASGKIGKSLVFFSHLGRNVVRGLVTPANPQTVGQGDSRLLLGALGRSARAVVTPSDWFNDASTVTPSGQTWVSAMITNVINIFGKGATGVAALNAAADGQSATNWETVADGVGLTDLTITYATTGEQTITAGAQLYAIAAHTFNMKASNPALFDRSPYTTALSAWDAADVTEFATDLQTVV
;
A
#
# COMPACT_ATOMS: atom_id res chain seq x y z
N MET A 1 -6.93 -30.39 12.64
CA MET A 1 -6.43 -30.68 11.28
C MET A 1 -5.96 -32.14 11.25
N ALA A 2 -6.33 -32.89 10.23
CA ALA A 2 -5.88 -34.27 10.04
C ALA A 2 -4.77 -34.30 8.96
N LYS A 3 -3.73 -35.10 9.22
CA LYS A 3 -2.68 -35.38 8.25
C LYS A 3 -3.18 -36.50 7.33
N VAL A 4 -3.04 -36.32 6.03
CA VAL A 4 -3.49 -37.29 5.02
C VAL A 4 -2.31 -37.72 4.16
N VAL A 5 -2.19 -39.03 3.97
CA VAL A 5 -1.20 -39.64 3.08
C VAL A 5 -1.95 -40.11 1.84
N ALA A 6 -1.45 -39.76 0.65
CA ALA A 6 -2.05 -40.11 -0.63
C ALA A 6 -3.57 -39.80 -0.70
N PRO A 7 -3.98 -38.55 -0.48
CA PRO A 7 -5.39 -38.18 -0.47
C PRO A 7 -6.02 -38.48 -1.82
N LEU A 8 -7.19 -39.13 -1.81
CA LEU A 8 -7.94 -39.49 -3.02
C LEU A 8 -7.14 -40.31 -4.05
N GLY A 9 -6.21 -41.17 -3.57
CA GLY A 9 -5.38 -42.02 -4.45
C GLY A 9 -4.27 -41.27 -5.22
N SER A 10 -4.00 -40.01 -4.88
CA SER A 10 -2.91 -39.22 -5.46
C SER A 10 -1.84 -38.87 -4.43
N PHE A 11 -0.62 -38.59 -4.89
CA PHE A 11 0.48 -38.17 -4.02
C PHE A 11 0.26 -36.78 -3.38
N SER A 12 -0.58 -35.96 -4.01
CA SER A 12 -0.97 -34.67 -3.45
C SER A 12 -2.38 -34.32 -3.89
N ALA A 13 -3.11 -33.57 -3.06
CA ALA A 13 -4.39 -32.97 -3.42
C ALA A 13 -4.47 -31.55 -2.89
N SER A 14 -5.02 -30.65 -3.69
CA SER A 14 -5.32 -29.28 -3.28
C SER A 14 -6.71 -28.89 -3.80
N GLY A 15 -7.42 -28.06 -3.04
CA GLY A 15 -8.74 -27.58 -3.43
C GLY A 15 -9.85 -27.97 -2.47
N LYS A 16 -11.08 -27.76 -2.91
CA LYS A 16 -12.30 -28.01 -2.12
C LYS A 16 -13.04 -29.22 -2.64
N ILE A 17 -13.54 -30.06 -1.74
CA ILE A 17 -14.52 -31.08 -2.07
C ILE A 17 -15.87 -30.66 -1.50
N GLY A 18 -16.75 -30.25 -2.41
CA GLY A 18 -18.07 -29.77 -2.03
C GLY A 18 -18.00 -28.54 -1.08
N LYS A 19 -18.88 -28.54 -0.08
CA LYS A 19 -18.93 -27.49 0.95
C LYS A 19 -18.35 -27.94 2.30
N SER A 20 -17.66 -29.10 2.34
CA SER A 20 -17.29 -29.70 3.62
C SER A 20 -15.80 -29.83 3.87
N LEU A 21 -15.00 -30.10 2.85
CA LEU A 21 -13.58 -30.39 3.02
C LEU A 21 -12.69 -29.51 2.14
N VAL A 22 -11.53 -29.14 2.69
CA VAL A 22 -10.44 -28.46 1.97
C VAL A 22 -9.17 -29.26 2.13
N PHE A 23 -8.51 -29.57 1.01
CA PHE A 23 -7.18 -30.17 0.94
C PHE A 23 -6.17 -29.10 0.60
N PHE A 24 -5.04 -29.07 1.30
CA PHE A 24 -3.93 -28.16 1.02
C PHE A 24 -2.62 -28.74 1.53
N SER A 25 -1.52 -28.29 0.95
CA SER A 25 -0.18 -28.62 1.45
C SER A 25 0.23 -27.60 2.50
N HIS A 26 0.71 -28.06 3.64
CA HIS A 26 1.26 -27.24 4.70
C HIS A 26 2.59 -27.82 5.18
N LEU A 27 3.66 -27.06 5.07
CA LEU A 27 5.02 -27.51 5.42
C LEU A 27 5.42 -28.85 4.80
N GLY A 28 5.13 -29.02 3.49
CA GLY A 28 5.42 -30.25 2.75
C GLY A 28 4.52 -31.45 3.10
N ARG A 29 3.45 -31.26 3.87
CA ARG A 29 2.52 -32.31 4.25
C ARG A 29 1.14 -32.04 3.68
N ASN A 30 0.49 -33.09 3.18
CA ASN A 30 -0.91 -33.02 2.77
C ASN A 30 -1.81 -32.98 4.00
N VAL A 31 -2.67 -31.99 4.07
CA VAL A 31 -3.58 -31.76 5.20
C VAL A 31 -5.00 -31.65 4.69
N VAL A 32 -5.93 -32.19 5.42
CA VAL A 32 -7.37 -32.00 5.23
C VAL A 32 -7.97 -31.31 6.44
N ARG A 33 -8.88 -30.38 6.20
CA ARG A 33 -9.69 -29.76 7.25
C ARG A 33 -11.12 -29.59 6.79
N GLY A 34 -12.05 -29.48 7.73
CA GLY A 34 -13.39 -28.99 7.43
C GLY A 34 -13.34 -27.60 6.81
N LEU A 35 -14.17 -27.36 5.80
CA LEU A 35 -14.34 -26.03 5.24
C LEU A 35 -15.00 -25.16 6.31
N VAL A 36 -14.27 -24.20 6.81
CA VAL A 36 -14.82 -23.13 7.64
C VAL A 36 -15.06 -21.94 6.70
N THR A 37 -16.31 -21.54 6.58
CA THR A 37 -16.63 -20.24 5.97
C THR A 37 -16.52 -19.20 7.09
N PRO A 38 -15.45 -18.37 7.10
CA PRO A 38 -15.30 -17.37 8.14
C PRO A 38 -16.50 -16.41 8.08
N ALA A 39 -17.09 -16.14 9.24
CA ALA A 39 -17.98 -15.00 9.33
C ALA A 39 -17.19 -13.74 8.98
N ASN A 40 -17.71 -12.95 8.06
CA ASN A 40 -17.15 -11.62 7.77
C ASN A 40 -18.07 -10.59 8.44
N PRO A 41 -17.84 -10.25 9.70
CA PRO A 41 -18.77 -9.45 10.49
C PRO A 41 -18.90 -8.00 9.98
N GLN A 42 -18.03 -7.57 9.06
CA GLN A 42 -17.99 -6.20 8.52
C GLN A 42 -18.13 -5.14 9.63
N THR A 43 -17.32 -5.30 10.67
CA THR A 43 -17.32 -4.33 11.77
C THR A 43 -16.99 -2.93 11.24
N VAL A 44 -17.47 -1.90 11.93
CA VAL A 44 -17.21 -0.49 11.58
C VAL A 44 -15.71 -0.26 11.37
N GLY A 45 -14.86 -0.72 12.30
CA GLY A 45 -13.40 -0.56 12.16
C GLY A 45 -12.78 -1.29 10.96
N GLN A 46 -13.36 -2.42 10.52
CA GLN A 46 -12.95 -3.07 9.28
C GLN A 46 -13.38 -2.26 8.04
N GLY A 47 -14.56 -1.67 8.09
CA GLY A 47 -15.07 -0.76 7.07
C GLY A 47 -14.16 0.45 6.92
N ASP A 48 -13.85 1.11 8.01
CA ASP A 48 -13.00 2.31 8.05
C ASP A 48 -11.59 2.02 7.52
N SER A 49 -11.01 0.88 7.91
CA SER A 49 -9.70 0.48 7.39
C SER A 49 -9.73 0.23 5.88
N ARG A 50 -10.78 -0.39 5.35
CA ARG A 50 -10.93 -0.63 3.89
C ARG A 50 -11.08 0.66 3.10
N LEU A 51 -11.73 1.68 3.65
CA LEU A 51 -11.88 2.98 3.00
C LEU A 51 -10.53 3.66 2.79
N LEU A 52 -9.70 3.72 3.83
CA LEU A 52 -8.33 4.26 3.73
C LEU A 52 -7.47 3.47 2.75
N LEU A 53 -7.50 2.14 2.83
CA LEU A 53 -6.79 1.26 1.90
C LEU A 53 -7.20 1.52 0.44
N GLY A 54 -8.50 1.64 0.20
CA GLY A 54 -9.04 1.91 -1.14
C GLY A 54 -8.65 3.28 -1.68
N ALA A 55 -8.62 4.30 -0.83
CA ALA A 55 -8.21 5.66 -1.19
C ALA A 55 -6.73 5.71 -1.60
N LEU A 56 -5.84 5.26 -0.72
CA LEU A 56 -4.39 5.23 -0.99
C LEU A 56 -4.04 4.36 -2.21
N GLY A 57 -4.75 3.25 -2.40
CA GLY A 57 -4.57 2.41 -3.59
C GLY A 57 -4.99 3.08 -4.89
N ARG A 58 -6.02 3.93 -4.87
CA ARG A 58 -6.42 4.75 -6.02
C ARG A 58 -5.39 5.82 -6.32
N SER A 59 -4.91 6.53 -5.29
CA SER A 59 -3.88 7.56 -5.42
C SER A 59 -2.61 7.02 -6.08
N ALA A 60 -2.11 5.90 -5.57
CA ALA A 60 -0.91 5.29 -6.13
C ALA A 60 -1.07 4.89 -7.60
N ARG A 61 -2.22 4.31 -7.96
CA ARG A 61 -2.50 3.90 -9.35
C ARG A 61 -2.74 5.08 -10.30
N ALA A 62 -3.13 6.23 -9.79
CA ALA A 62 -3.38 7.41 -10.61
C ALA A 62 -2.09 8.04 -11.12
N VAL A 63 -1.01 7.99 -10.34
CA VAL A 63 0.23 8.70 -10.64
C VAL A 63 1.42 7.82 -10.95
N VAL A 64 1.44 6.56 -10.46
CA VAL A 64 2.56 5.66 -10.69
C VAL A 64 2.37 4.91 -11.99
N THR A 65 3.30 5.10 -12.92
CA THR A 65 3.39 4.35 -14.18
C THR A 65 4.58 3.38 -14.13
N PRO A 66 4.66 2.39 -15.04
CA PRO A 66 5.86 1.58 -15.20
C PRO A 66 7.04 2.46 -15.62
N SER A 67 7.90 2.81 -14.67
CA SER A 67 9.06 3.68 -14.78
C SER A 67 10.28 2.98 -14.16
N ASP A 68 11.47 3.53 -14.36
CA ASP A 68 12.68 3.02 -13.68
C ASP A 68 12.49 3.03 -12.17
N TRP A 69 11.91 4.11 -11.64
CA TRP A 69 11.57 4.19 -10.23
C TRP A 69 10.64 3.05 -9.81
N PHE A 70 9.57 2.79 -10.57
CA PHE A 70 8.61 1.72 -10.26
C PHE A 70 9.26 0.33 -10.33
N ASN A 71 10.12 0.11 -11.32
CA ASN A 71 10.85 -1.14 -11.46
C ASN A 71 11.77 -1.37 -10.26
N ASP A 72 12.56 -0.38 -9.87
CA ASP A 72 13.42 -0.43 -8.70
C ASP A 72 12.61 -0.70 -7.41
N ALA A 73 11.53 0.05 -7.21
CA ALA A 73 10.63 -0.14 -6.06
C ALA A 73 10.02 -1.53 -6.03
N SER A 74 9.67 -2.09 -7.18
CA SER A 74 9.06 -3.42 -7.28
C SER A 74 10.05 -4.54 -6.92
N THR A 75 11.34 -4.39 -7.24
CA THR A 75 12.37 -5.41 -6.93
C THR A 75 12.61 -5.56 -5.44
N VAL A 76 12.43 -4.50 -4.64
CA VAL A 76 12.63 -4.50 -3.19
C VAL A 76 11.34 -4.70 -2.40
N THR A 77 10.23 -4.85 -3.07
CA THR A 77 8.94 -5.15 -2.42
C THR A 77 8.99 -6.55 -1.78
N PRO A 78 8.53 -6.71 -0.54
CA PRO A 78 8.53 -8.00 0.13
C PRO A 78 7.82 -9.09 -0.67
N SER A 79 8.38 -10.30 -0.67
CA SER A 79 7.79 -11.44 -1.39
C SER A 79 6.33 -11.69 -0.98
N GLY A 80 5.46 -11.87 -1.97
CA GLY A 80 4.03 -12.09 -1.76
C GLY A 80 3.20 -10.82 -1.61
N GLN A 81 3.80 -9.64 -1.75
CA GLN A 81 3.10 -8.36 -1.76
C GLN A 81 3.26 -7.67 -3.12
N THR A 82 2.27 -6.87 -3.48
CA THR A 82 2.42 -5.89 -4.56
C THR A 82 3.02 -4.62 -3.98
N TRP A 83 3.67 -3.80 -4.83
CA TRP A 83 4.21 -2.53 -4.40
C TRP A 83 3.14 -1.65 -3.72
N VAL A 84 1.96 -1.57 -4.29
CA VAL A 84 0.83 -0.81 -3.72
C VAL A 84 0.46 -1.32 -2.33
N SER A 85 0.39 -2.64 -2.13
CA SER A 85 0.05 -3.18 -0.81
C SER A 85 1.14 -2.95 0.23
N ALA A 86 2.40 -2.98 -0.18
CA ALA A 86 3.54 -2.63 0.69
C ALA A 86 3.51 -1.14 1.08
N MET A 87 3.25 -0.24 0.12
CA MET A 87 3.07 1.19 0.36
C MET A 87 1.95 1.44 1.39
N ILE A 88 0.79 0.88 1.17
CA ILE A 88 -0.36 1.05 2.07
C ILE A 88 -0.02 0.54 3.48
N THR A 89 0.65 -0.60 3.58
CA THR A 89 1.08 -1.16 4.87
C THR A 89 2.04 -0.21 5.60
N ASN A 90 3.02 0.35 4.90
CA ASN A 90 3.97 1.30 5.47
C ASN A 90 3.29 2.61 5.89
N VAL A 91 2.43 3.17 5.06
CA VAL A 91 1.68 4.39 5.39
C VAL A 91 0.84 4.19 6.66
N ILE A 92 0.13 3.06 6.78
CA ILE A 92 -0.65 2.74 7.97
C ILE A 92 0.25 2.54 9.21
N ASN A 93 1.42 1.95 9.05
CA ASN A 93 2.36 1.77 10.15
C ASN A 93 2.96 3.10 10.64
N ILE A 94 3.19 4.06 9.73
CA ILE A 94 3.78 5.36 10.04
C ILE A 94 2.72 6.32 10.61
N PHE A 95 1.57 6.44 9.96
CA PHE A 95 0.56 7.47 10.27
C PHE A 95 -0.63 6.95 11.06
N GLY A 96 -0.87 5.63 11.06
CA GLY A 96 -1.99 5.03 11.76
C GLY A 96 -3.16 4.66 10.84
N LYS A 97 -4.27 4.28 11.45
CA LYS A 97 -5.46 3.75 10.78
C LYS A 97 -6.64 4.72 10.84
N GLY A 98 -7.56 4.59 9.88
CA GLY A 98 -8.83 5.34 9.88
C GLY A 98 -8.62 6.85 9.86
N ALA A 99 -9.52 7.60 10.47
CA ALA A 99 -9.50 9.06 10.49
C ALA A 99 -8.22 9.63 11.15
N THR A 100 -7.71 8.99 12.19
CA THR A 100 -6.46 9.41 12.83
C THR A 100 -5.29 9.33 11.86
N GLY A 101 -5.24 8.27 11.05
CA GLY A 101 -4.20 8.12 10.02
C GLY A 101 -4.30 9.19 8.94
N VAL A 102 -5.53 9.53 8.51
CA VAL A 102 -5.75 10.64 7.56
C VAL A 102 -5.27 11.97 8.12
N ALA A 103 -5.64 12.29 9.36
CA ALA A 103 -5.23 13.54 10.00
C ALA A 103 -3.70 13.63 10.16
N ALA A 104 -3.06 12.54 10.59
CA ALA A 104 -1.61 12.49 10.75
C ALA A 104 -0.87 12.62 9.40
N LEU A 105 -1.40 12.00 8.33
CA LEU A 105 -0.83 12.09 6.99
C LEU A 105 -0.93 13.52 6.43
N ASN A 106 -2.10 14.17 6.53
CA ASN A 106 -2.28 15.55 6.12
C ASN A 106 -1.33 16.48 6.90
N ALA A 107 -1.27 16.35 8.23
CA ALA A 107 -0.39 17.16 9.07
C ALA A 107 1.09 16.96 8.73
N ALA A 108 1.50 15.75 8.35
CA ALA A 108 2.88 15.48 7.93
C ALA A 108 3.20 16.14 6.58
N ALA A 109 2.29 16.10 5.62
CA ALA A 109 2.45 16.79 4.35
C ALA A 109 2.48 18.32 4.53
N ASP A 110 1.58 18.87 5.34
CA ASP A 110 1.52 20.30 5.65
C ASP A 110 2.80 20.78 6.36
N GLY A 111 3.34 19.98 7.28
CA GLY A 111 4.58 20.27 7.99
C GLY A 111 5.83 20.28 7.10
N GLN A 112 5.75 19.74 5.88
CA GLN A 112 6.85 19.65 4.90
C GLN A 112 6.70 20.61 3.72
N SER A 113 6.18 21.81 3.93
CA SER A 113 5.87 22.80 2.87
C SER A 113 4.69 22.39 2.01
N ALA A 114 3.50 22.34 2.62
CA ALA A 114 2.22 21.95 2.02
C ALA A 114 1.99 22.52 0.61
N THR A 115 2.35 23.78 0.39
CA THR A 115 2.19 24.46 -0.90
C THR A 115 2.92 23.75 -2.04
N ASN A 116 4.11 23.20 -1.79
CA ASN A 116 4.87 22.50 -2.81
C ASN A 116 4.25 21.13 -3.13
N TRP A 117 3.88 20.38 -2.11
CA TRP A 117 3.26 19.06 -2.28
C TRP A 117 1.91 19.15 -2.99
N GLU A 118 1.07 20.11 -2.59
CA GLU A 118 -0.25 20.31 -3.17
C GLU A 118 -0.17 20.72 -4.64
N THR A 119 0.63 21.75 -4.93
CA THR A 119 0.80 22.27 -6.31
C THR A 119 1.34 21.20 -7.27
N VAL A 120 2.31 20.41 -6.82
CA VAL A 120 2.89 19.35 -7.65
C VAL A 120 1.90 18.19 -7.79
N ALA A 121 1.17 17.83 -6.74
CA ALA A 121 0.16 16.78 -6.80
C ALA A 121 -0.98 17.12 -7.77
N ASP A 122 -1.45 18.36 -7.76
CA ASP A 122 -2.43 18.86 -8.74
C ASP A 122 -1.87 18.76 -10.17
N GLY A 123 -0.60 19.12 -10.35
CA GLY A 123 0.09 19.07 -11.64
C GLY A 123 0.18 17.65 -12.24
N VAL A 124 0.23 16.62 -11.41
CA VAL A 124 0.21 15.21 -11.84
C VAL A 124 -1.19 14.59 -11.83
N GLY A 125 -2.23 15.39 -11.63
CA GLY A 125 -3.63 14.99 -11.76
C GLY A 125 -4.22 14.31 -10.50
N LEU A 126 -3.56 14.42 -9.36
CA LEU A 126 -4.17 14.04 -8.08
C LEU A 126 -5.21 15.09 -7.68
N THR A 127 -6.27 14.62 -7.09
CA THR A 127 -7.32 15.46 -6.51
C THR A 127 -7.62 15.00 -5.10
N ASP A 128 -8.16 15.89 -4.30
CA ASP A 128 -8.59 15.57 -2.95
C ASP A 128 -9.54 14.36 -2.94
N LEU A 129 -9.30 13.46 -2.00
CA LEU A 129 -10.13 12.28 -1.80
C LEU A 129 -10.93 12.38 -0.51
N THR A 130 -12.23 12.47 -0.64
CA THR A 130 -13.14 12.43 0.49
C THR A 130 -13.48 10.99 0.86
N ILE A 131 -13.36 10.68 2.15
CA ILE A 131 -13.72 9.39 2.76
C ILE A 131 -14.72 9.65 3.88
N THR A 132 -15.88 8.99 3.85
CA THR A 132 -16.87 9.09 4.91
C THR A 132 -16.74 7.89 5.85
N TYR A 133 -16.20 8.10 7.03
CA TYR A 133 -16.12 7.10 8.09
C TYR A 133 -17.45 7.04 8.88
N ALA A 134 -17.82 5.83 9.29
CA ALA A 134 -19.06 5.63 10.02
C ALA A 134 -19.07 6.29 11.41
N THR A 135 -17.89 6.42 12.04
CA THR A 135 -17.75 6.94 13.41
C THR A 135 -17.33 8.39 13.46
N THR A 136 -16.50 8.85 12.52
CA THR A 136 -15.86 10.18 12.56
C THR A 136 -16.33 11.10 11.43
N GLY A 137 -17.26 10.61 10.60
CA GLY A 137 -17.78 11.39 9.48
C GLY A 137 -16.79 11.57 8.33
N GLU A 138 -16.96 12.67 7.61
CA GLU A 138 -16.17 12.97 6.42
C GLU A 138 -14.75 13.41 6.78
N GLN A 139 -13.78 12.83 6.08
CA GLN A 139 -12.37 13.15 6.16
C GLN A 139 -11.83 13.32 4.75
N THR A 140 -11.00 14.32 4.53
CA THR A 140 -10.35 14.57 3.24
C THR A 140 -8.86 14.23 3.32
N ILE A 141 -8.37 13.45 2.36
CA ILE A 141 -6.93 13.28 2.12
C ILE A 141 -6.60 14.26 0.99
N THR A 142 -5.78 15.27 1.28
CA THR A 142 -5.41 16.26 0.27
C THR A 142 -4.55 15.65 -0.83
N ALA A 143 -4.52 16.25 -2.00
CA ALA A 143 -3.71 15.78 -3.12
C ALA A 143 -2.22 15.73 -2.73
N GLY A 144 -1.74 16.75 -2.04
CA GLY A 144 -0.37 16.80 -1.51
C GLY A 144 -0.06 15.68 -0.52
N ALA A 145 -0.99 15.35 0.38
CA ALA A 145 -0.83 14.25 1.31
C ALA A 145 -0.78 12.87 0.62
N GLN A 146 -1.50 12.70 -0.48
CA GLN A 146 -1.44 11.48 -1.29
C GLN A 146 -0.04 11.30 -1.92
N LEU A 147 0.50 12.34 -2.51
CA LEU A 147 1.84 12.33 -3.08
C LEU A 147 2.92 12.12 -1.99
N TYR A 148 2.76 12.79 -0.86
CA TYR A 148 3.62 12.61 0.30
C TYR A 148 3.64 11.17 0.83
N ALA A 149 2.49 10.49 0.84
CA ALA A 149 2.40 9.09 1.25
C ALA A 149 3.27 8.17 0.36
N ILE A 150 3.28 8.40 -0.95
CA ILE A 150 4.11 7.64 -1.90
C ILE A 150 5.60 7.93 -1.64
N ALA A 151 5.96 9.19 -1.43
CA ALA A 151 7.33 9.60 -1.12
C ALA A 151 7.83 8.99 0.21
N ALA A 152 7.02 9.02 1.25
CA ALA A 152 7.36 8.42 2.55
C ALA A 152 7.60 6.91 2.44
N HIS A 153 6.82 6.21 1.62
CA HIS A 153 7.05 4.80 1.33
C HIS A 153 8.39 4.59 0.59
N THR A 154 8.67 5.40 -0.43
CA THR A 154 9.93 5.35 -1.19
C THR A 154 11.14 5.52 -0.27
N PHE A 155 11.08 6.46 0.65
CA PHE A 155 12.14 6.65 1.64
C PHE A 155 12.33 5.45 2.56
N ASN A 156 11.24 4.82 2.97
CA ASN A 156 11.32 3.63 3.80
C ASN A 156 11.98 2.46 3.04
N MET A 157 11.66 2.30 1.76
CA MET A 157 12.28 1.30 0.88
C MET A 157 13.77 1.60 0.63
N LYS A 158 14.13 2.88 0.41
CA LYS A 158 15.52 3.31 0.27
C LYS A 158 16.35 2.99 1.52
N ALA A 159 15.81 3.19 2.70
CA ALA A 159 16.51 2.85 3.95
C ALA A 159 16.91 1.38 4.01
N SER A 160 16.09 0.49 3.43
CA SER A 160 16.37 -0.94 3.33
C SER A 160 17.33 -1.29 2.18
N ASN A 161 17.33 -0.52 1.09
CA ASN A 161 18.11 -0.77 -0.14
C ASN A 161 18.65 0.54 -0.74
N PRO A 162 19.63 1.18 -0.10
CA PRO A 162 20.09 2.52 -0.48
C PRO A 162 20.68 2.62 -1.87
N ALA A 163 21.19 1.53 -2.43
CA ALA A 163 21.83 1.52 -3.74
C ALA A 163 20.83 1.61 -4.92
N LEU A 164 19.56 1.31 -4.70
CA LEU A 164 18.54 1.31 -5.76
C LEU A 164 17.97 2.68 -6.09
N PHE A 165 18.03 3.59 -5.13
CA PHE A 165 17.48 4.94 -5.27
C PHE A 165 18.58 5.99 -5.17
N ASP A 166 19.64 5.83 -5.96
CA ASP A 166 20.77 6.78 -6.04
C ASP A 166 20.46 7.90 -7.03
N ARG A 167 19.38 8.63 -6.75
CA ARG A 167 18.94 9.79 -7.52
C ARG A 167 18.65 10.94 -6.57
N SER A 168 18.85 12.19 -6.98
CA SER A 168 18.13 13.31 -6.42
C SER A 168 16.65 13.14 -6.81
N PRO A 169 15.65 13.28 -5.95
CA PRO A 169 15.65 13.73 -4.56
C PRO A 169 15.89 12.61 -3.51
N TYR A 170 16.11 11.37 -3.93
CA TYR A 170 16.15 10.22 -3.02
C TYR A 170 17.40 10.17 -2.14
N THR A 171 18.41 10.98 -2.43
CA THR A 171 19.63 11.09 -1.61
C THR A 171 19.48 12.00 -0.41
N THR A 172 18.52 12.90 -0.42
CA THR A 172 18.22 13.82 0.69
C THR A 172 17.07 13.33 1.56
N ALA A 173 17.04 13.74 2.82
CA ALA A 173 15.92 13.40 3.69
C ALA A 173 14.62 14.04 3.18
N LEU A 174 13.50 13.35 3.28
CA LEU A 174 12.20 13.83 2.81
C LEU A 174 11.82 15.20 3.38
N SER A 175 12.23 15.48 4.64
CA SER A 175 12.02 16.75 5.31
C SER A 175 12.83 17.92 4.73
N ALA A 176 13.84 17.63 3.90
CA ALA A 176 14.68 18.63 3.27
C ALA A 176 14.36 18.86 1.78
N TRP A 177 13.35 18.19 1.24
CA TRP A 177 12.93 18.37 -0.14
C TRP A 177 12.34 19.77 -0.36
N ASP A 178 12.79 20.41 -1.42
CA ASP A 178 12.19 21.64 -1.91
C ASP A 178 11.18 21.37 -3.04
N ALA A 179 10.66 22.42 -3.65
CA ALA A 179 9.69 22.30 -4.75
C ALA A 179 10.27 21.60 -6.00
N ALA A 180 11.57 21.74 -6.25
CA ALA A 180 12.22 21.10 -7.37
C ALA A 180 12.36 19.60 -7.13
N ASP A 181 12.74 19.18 -5.92
CA ASP A 181 12.82 17.77 -5.51
C ASP A 181 11.46 17.07 -5.62
N VAL A 182 10.39 17.71 -5.16
CA VAL A 182 9.02 17.16 -5.25
C VAL A 182 8.58 17.04 -6.70
N THR A 183 8.95 18.00 -7.54
CA THR A 183 8.62 17.96 -8.98
C THR A 183 9.40 16.87 -9.71
N GLU A 184 10.68 16.69 -9.40
CA GLU A 184 11.51 15.60 -9.95
C GLU A 184 10.92 14.24 -9.57
N PHE A 185 10.58 14.06 -8.29
CA PHE A 185 9.93 12.85 -7.81
C PHE A 185 8.61 12.54 -8.55
N ALA A 186 7.74 13.55 -8.68
CA ALA A 186 6.46 13.39 -9.37
C ALA A 186 6.65 13.08 -10.87
N THR A 187 7.67 13.64 -11.50
CA THR A 187 8.04 13.34 -12.88
C THR A 187 8.53 11.91 -13.02
N ASP A 188 9.37 11.45 -12.12
CA ASP A 188 9.87 10.08 -12.09
C ASP A 188 8.73 9.05 -11.94
N LEU A 189 7.69 9.38 -11.16
CA LEU A 189 6.52 8.50 -11.02
C LEU A 189 5.71 8.32 -12.31
N GLN A 190 5.76 9.31 -13.19
CA GLN A 190 4.98 9.36 -14.43
C GLN A 190 5.77 9.05 -15.70
N THR A 191 7.10 9.07 -15.63
CA THR A 191 7.94 8.79 -16.78
C THR A 191 7.85 7.32 -17.14
N VAL A 192 7.32 7.01 -18.32
CA VAL A 192 7.26 5.65 -18.88
C VAL A 192 8.63 5.29 -19.47
N VAL A 193 9.14 4.10 -19.13
CA VAL A 193 10.37 3.53 -19.69
C VAL A 193 10.09 2.84 -21.00
#